data_cfa1d9b636d04eb0bb67e902ac3fd3dd
#
_entry.id   cfa1d9b636d04eb0bb67e902ac3fd3dd
#
_cell.length_a   1.000
_cell.length_b   1.000
_cell.length_c   1.000
_cell.angle_alpha   90.00
_cell.angle_beta   90.00
_cell.angle_gamma   90.00
#
_symmetry.space_group_name_H-M   'P 1'
#
loop_
_entity.id
_entity.type
_entity.pdbx_description
1 polymer ?
#
loop_
_entity_poly.entity_id
_entity_poly.type
_entity_poly.pdbx_seq_one_letter_code
_entity_poly.pdbx_strand_id
1 'polypeptide(L)'
;MEQLKIQQAGNSVTFSVKVVPRSSKTAVVGVLGGMLKVKLTAAPEKGKANESLVEFLADTLGVKRNMVTINAGHTSSVKTIQVTGVSTESIFGKLNCNNK
;
A
#
# COMPACT_ATOMS: atom_id res chain seq x y z
N MET A 1 9.23 11.49 14.20
CA MET A 1 8.47 10.32 13.73
C MET A 1 8.16 10.49 12.26
N GLU A 2 8.21 9.39 11.55
CA GLU A 2 7.97 9.43 10.12
C GLU A 2 6.49 9.33 9.81
N GLN A 3 6.11 10.02 8.75
CA GLN A 3 4.75 9.94 8.25
C GLN A 3 4.79 9.45 6.80
N LEU A 4 3.75 8.74 6.42
CA LEU A 4 3.58 8.31 5.04
C LEU A 4 3.43 9.53 4.15
N LYS A 5 4.22 9.60 3.09
CA LYS A 5 4.10 10.68 2.12
C LYS A 5 3.01 10.33 1.11
N ILE A 6 1.97 11.12 1.10
CA ILE A 6 0.81 10.92 0.24
C ILE A 6 0.60 12.15 -0.62
N GLN A 7 0.34 11.92 -1.90
CA GLN A 7 -0.07 12.99 -2.80
C GLN A 7 -1.53 12.76 -3.15
N GLN A 8 -2.34 13.79 -2.99
CA GLN A 8 -3.75 13.72 -3.34
C GLN A 8 -4.00 14.55 -4.58
N ALA A 9 -4.72 13.97 -5.53
CA ALA A 9 -5.11 14.65 -6.75
C ALA A 9 -6.53 14.24 -7.08
N GLY A 10 -7.46 15.20 -7.02
CA GLY A 10 -8.87 14.90 -7.22
C GLY A 10 -9.37 13.92 -6.16
N ASN A 11 -9.94 12.80 -6.60
CA ASN A 11 -10.47 11.80 -5.69
C ASN A 11 -9.54 10.58 -5.55
N SER A 12 -8.25 10.75 -5.89
CA SER A 12 -7.30 9.65 -5.73
C SER A 12 -6.09 10.10 -4.93
N VAL A 13 -5.44 9.12 -4.32
CA VAL A 13 -4.21 9.36 -3.55
C VAL A 13 -3.13 8.43 -4.08
N THR A 14 -1.89 8.88 -3.99
CA THR A 14 -0.73 8.11 -4.46
C THR A 14 0.31 8.07 -3.37
N PHE A 15 0.85 6.91 -3.10
CA PHE A 15 1.90 6.74 -2.11
C PHE A 15 2.77 5.53 -2.46
N SER A 16 3.93 5.43 -1.83
CA SER A 16 4.85 4.33 -2.08
C SER A 16 4.73 3.28 -1.00
N VAL A 17 4.88 2.02 -1.41
CA VAL A 17 4.84 0.86 -0.52
C VAL A 17 6.11 0.07 -0.69
N LYS A 18 6.76 -0.23 0.42
CA LYS A 18 7.90 -1.16 0.46
C LYS A 18 7.36 -2.53 0.86
N VAL A 19 7.55 -3.50 -0.01
CA VAL A 19 7.01 -4.85 0.19
C VAL A 19 8.10 -5.77 0.74
N VAL A 20 7.74 -6.53 1.78
CA VAL A 20 8.58 -7.59 2.32
C VAL A 20 7.86 -8.91 2.04
N PRO A 21 8.28 -9.65 1.02
CA PRO A 21 7.59 -10.90 0.65
C PRO A 21 8.00 -12.06 1.54
N ARG A 22 7.31 -13.17 1.38
CA ARG A 22 7.59 -14.44 2.08
C ARG A 22 7.58 -14.28 3.59
N SER A 23 6.72 -13.41 4.09
CA SER A 23 6.54 -13.19 5.52
C SER A 23 5.56 -14.20 6.08
N SER A 24 5.57 -14.37 7.39
CA SER A 24 4.67 -15.31 8.04
C SER A 24 3.20 -14.85 7.98
N LYS A 25 2.97 -13.57 7.82
CA LYS A 25 1.60 -13.06 7.66
C LYS A 25 1.63 -11.74 6.88
N THR A 26 0.48 -11.39 6.33
CA THR A 26 0.30 -10.14 5.60
C THR A 26 -0.18 -9.07 6.56
N ALA A 27 0.55 -7.97 6.64
CA ALA A 27 0.20 -6.89 7.56
C ALA A 27 0.98 -5.62 7.25
N VAL A 28 0.42 -4.49 7.66
CA VAL A 28 1.15 -3.22 7.65
C VAL A 28 2.13 -3.24 8.81
N VAL A 29 3.39 -2.97 8.53
CA VAL A 29 4.43 -2.95 9.55
C VAL A 29 4.61 -1.55 10.12
N GLY A 30 4.54 -0.54 9.28
CA GLY A 30 4.74 0.85 9.69
C GLY A 30 5.16 1.70 8.52
N VAL A 31 5.82 2.81 8.81
CA VAL A 31 6.28 3.75 7.79
C VAL A 31 7.79 3.88 7.92
N LEU A 32 8.47 3.79 6.79
CA LEU A 32 9.93 3.90 6.74
C LEU A 32 10.31 4.72 5.51
N GLY A 33 11.03 5.82 5.73
CA GLY A 33 11.47 6.69 4.64
C GLY A 33 10.32 7.30 3.86
N GLY A 34 9.20 7.56 4.53
CA GLY A 34 8.01 8.10 3.87
C GLY A 34 7.19 7.08 3.10
N MET A 35 7.57 5.80 3.17
CA MET A 35 6.89 4.72 2.49
C MET A 35 6.16 3.83 3.48
N LEU A 36 5.04 3.29 3.07
CA LEU A 36 4.32 2.30 3.85
C LEU A 36 5.02 0.95 3.71
N LYS A 37 5.41 0.35 4.82
CA LYS A 37 6.05 -0.96 4.79
C LYS A 37 5.00 -2.04 5.05
N VAL A 38 4.89 -2.97 4.12
CA VAL A 38 3.86 -4.03 4.16
C VAL A 38 4.53 -5.38 3.99
N LYS A 39 4.22 -6.30 4.90
CA LYS A 39 4.63 -7.70 4.78
C LYS A 39 3.58 -8.45 3.98
N LEU A 40 4.04 -9.34 3.11
CA LEU A 40 3.14 -10.21 2.35
C LEU A 40 3.61 -11.65 2.50
N THR A 41 2.65 -12.57 2.59
CA THR A 41 2.96 -13.99 2.61
C THR A 41 3.32 -14.49 1.22
N ALA A 42 2.87 -13.78 0.17
CA ALA A 42 3.09 -14.22 -1.21
C ALA A 42 4.57 -14.13 -1.60
N ALA A 43 4.95 -14.99 -2.54
CA ALA A 43 6.28 -14.94 -3.13
C ALA A 43 6.35 -13.77 -4.13
N PRO A 44 7.54 -13.17 -4.32
CA PRO A 44 7.68 -12.02 -5.22
C PRO A 44 7.88 -12.46 -6.66
N GLU A 45 6.95 -13.22 -7.21
CA GLU A 45 7.12 -13.72 -8.57
C GLU A 45 5.81 -13.67 -9.33
N LYS A 46 5.93 -13.40 -10.63
CA LYS A 46 4.85 -13.49 -11.61
C LYS A 46 3.57 -12.76 -11.20
N GLY A 47 3.73 -11.61 -10.61
CA GLY A 47 2.60 -10.78 -10.26
C GLY A 47 1.84 -11.21 -9.01
N LYS A 48 2.24 -12.30 -8.36
CA LYS A 48 1.52 -12.77 -7.17
C LYS A 48 1.61 -11.78 -6.02
N ALA A 49 2.78 -11.21 -5.80
CA ALA A 49 2.94 -10.20 -4.76
C ALA A 49 2.10 -8.96 -5.09
N ASN A 50 2.03 -8.58 -6.36
CA ASN A 50 1.25 -7.43 -6.78
C ASN A 50 -0.23 -7.66 -6.52
N GLU A 51 -0.75 -8.82 -6.90
CA GLU A 51 -2.15 -9.16 -6.65
C GLU A 51 -2.46 -9.18 -5.17
N SER A 52 -1.58 -9.80 -4.38
CA SER A 52 -1.75 -9.87 -2.94
C SER A 52 -1.77 -8.48 -2.31
N LEU A 53 -0.90 -7.61 -2.76
CA LEU A 53 -0.82 -6.25 -2.23
C LEU A 53 -2.10 -5.47 -2.56
N VAL A 54 -2.56 -5.55 -3.81
CA VAL A 54 -3.78 -4.86 -4.22
C VAL A 54 -4.96 -5.36 -3.41
N GLU A 55 -5.09 -6.67 -3.26
CA GLU A 55 -6.18 -7.26 -2.51
C GLU A 55 -6.15 -6.84 -1.05
N PHE A 56 -4.98 -6.89 -0.43
CA PHE A 56 -4.82 -6.51 0.96
C PHE A 56 -5.19 -5.05 1.19
N LEU A 57 -4.70 -4.16 0.32
CA LEU A 57 -4.99 -2.74 0.46
C LEU A 57 -6.45 -2.43 0.22
N ALA A 58 -7.05 -3.07 -0.78
CA ALA A 58 -8.47 -2.87 -1.07
C ALA A 58 -9.33 -3.30 0.11
N ASP A 59 -9.03 -4.46 0.69
CA ASP A 59 -9.77 -4.96 1.84
C ASP A 59 -9.61 -4.04 3.04
N THR A 60 -8.39 -3.62 3.32
CA THR A 60 -8.09 -2.78 4.47
C THR A 60 -8.75 -1.41 4.34
N LEU A 61 -8.75 -0.87 3.13
CA LEU A 61 -9.32 0.46 2.89
C LEU A 61 -10.83 0.42 2.65
N GLY A 62 -11.38 -0.77 2.45
CA GLY A 62 -12.82 -0.92 2.22
C GLY A 62 -13.25 -0.44 0.84
N VAL A 63 -12.39 -0.60 -0.17
CA VAL A 63 -12.70 -0.24 -1.54
C VAL A 63 -12.60 -1.47 -2.43
N LYS A 64 -13.10 -1.34 -3.65
CA LYS A 64 -12.99 -2.42 -4.62
C LYS A 64 -11.57 -2.54 -5.14
N ARG A 65 -11.19 -3.75 -5.54
CA ARG A 65 -9.83 -4.00 -6.04
C ARG A 65 -9.47 -3.11 -7.22
N ASN A 66 -10.44 -2.82 -8.09
CA ASN A 66 -10.16 -1.99 -9.26
C ASN A 66 -9.93 -0.51 -8.90
N MET A 67 -10.13 -0.15 -7.64
CA MET A 67 -9.80 1.20 -7.16
C MET A 67 -8.35 1.30 -6.71
N VAL A 68 -7.65 0.18 -6.61
CA VAL A 68 -6.24 0.15 -6.21
C VAL A 68 -5.41 -0.23 -7.43
N THR A 69 -4.45 0.62 -7.79
CA THR A 69 -3.63 0.43 -8.99
C THR A 69 -2.16 0.55 -8.61
N ILE A 70 -1.33 -0.31 -9.18
CA ILE A 70 0.12 -0.19 -9.08
C ILE A 70 0.57 0.60 -10.29
N ASN A 71 1.05 1.83 -10.06
CA ASN A 71 1.45 2.71 -11.15
C ASN A 71 2.89 2.50 -11.59
N ALA A 72 3.74 2.04 -10.68
CA ALA A 72 5.16 1.85 -10.98
C ALA A 72 5.73 0.82 -10.01
N GLY A 73 6.88 0.26 -10.38
CA GLY A 73 7.58 -0.68 -9.52
C GLY A 73 7.01 -2.08 -9.54
N HIS A 74 6.42 -2.51 -10.65
CA HIS A 74 5.76 -3.82 -10.73
C HIS A 74 6.70 -4.97 -10.39
N THR A 75 7.99 -4.83 -10.69
CA THR A 75 8.98 -5.88 -10.41
C THR A 75 9.94 -5.48 -9.31
N SER A 76 9.65 -4.39 -8.62
CA SER A 76 10.51 -3.85 -7.56
C SER A 76 9.89 -4.11 -6.20
N SER A 77 10.72 -4.10 -5.15
CA SER A 77 10.21 -4.17 -3.78
C SER A 77 9.56 -2.86 -3.35
N VAL A 78 9.82 -1.78 -4.07
CA VAL A 78 9.16 -0.49 -3.82
C VAL A 78 8.18 -0.25 -4.96
N LYS A 79 6.91 -0.07 -4.61
CA LYS A 79 5.84 0.10 -5.59
C LYS A 79 5.12 1.40 -5.34
N THR A 80 4.70 2.05 -6.42
CA THR A 80 3.87 3.26 -6.33
C THR A 80 2.42 2.84 -6.48
N ILE A 81 1.61 3.17 -5.49
CA ILE A 81 0.22 2.75 -5.41
C ILE A 81 -0.68 3.97 -5.55
N GLN A 82 -1.73 3.82 -6.35
CA GLN A 82 -2.77 4.83 -6.49
C GLN A 82 -4.09 4.23 -6.06
N VAL A 83 -4.82 4.93 -5.18
CA VAL A 83 -6.12 4.48 -4.72
C VAL A 83 -7.14 5.56 -5.02
N THR A 84 -8.22 5.19 -5.68
CA THR A 84 -9.29 6.10 -6.06
C THR A 84 -10.45 5.97 -5.07
N GLY A 85 -11.10 7.09 -4.78
CA GLY A 85 -12.28 7.07 -3.93
C GLY A 85 -11.99 7.11 -2.44
N VAL A 86 -10.76 7.50 -2.07
CA VAL A 86 -10.39 7.64 -0.67
C VAL A 86 -9.72 8.98 -0.45
N SER A 87 -9.69 9.41 0.81
CA SER A 87 -8.99 10.63 1.21
C SER A 87 -7.69 10.27 1.91
N THR A 88 -6.81 11.26 2.05
CA THR A 88 -5.58 11.10 2.82
C THR A 88 -5.89 10.65 4.25
N GLU A 89 -6.92 11.22 4.84
CA GLU A 89 -7.34 10.86 6.20
C GLU A 89 -7.75 9.40 6.31
N SER A 90 -8.47 8.91 5.30
CA SER A 90 -8.87 7.50 5.27
C SER A 90 -7.65 6.58 5.23
N ILE A 91 -6.65 6.96 4.44
CA ILE A 91 -5.42 6.18 4.35
C ILE A 91 -4.75 6.08 5.73
N PHE A 92 -4.56 7.21 6.39
CA PHE A 92 -3.91 7.21 7.70
C PHE A 92 -4.71 6.41 8.72
N GLY A 93 -6.03 6.57 8.73
CA GLY A 93 -6.86 5.90 9.71
C GLY A 93 -6.96 4.40 9.48
N LYS A 94 -7.18 4.00 8.24
CA LYS A 94 -7.45 2.58 7.93
C LYS A 94 -6.20 1.74 7.86
N LEU A 95 -5.09 2.33 7.45
CA LEU A 95 -3.81 1.61 7.41
C LEU A 95 -3.04 1.72 8.71
N ASN A 96 -3.54 2.52 9.65
CA ASN A 96 -2.93 2.69 10.96
C ASN A 96 -1.47 3.15 10.82
N CYS A 97 -1.23 4.06 9.89
CA CYS A 97 0.13 4.49 9.57
C CYS A 97 0.38 5.94 9.96
N ASN A 98 -0.55 6.58 10.62
CA ASN A 98 -0.31 7.92 11.15
C ASN A 98 0.48 7.78 12.44
N ASN A 99 1.54 8.48 12.55
CA ASN A 99 2.39 8.40 13.73
C ASN A 99 1.72 9.07 14.92
N LYS A 100 1.85 8.45 16.02
CA LYS A 100 1.32 8.99 17.27
C LYS A 100 2.41 9.29 18.22
#